data_c7e3b0b854f5f4fd032ef11a32d4d865
#
_entry.id   c7e3b0b854f5f4fd032ef11a32d4d865
#
_cell.length_a   1.000
_cell.length_b   1.000
_cell.length_c   1.000
_cell.angle_alpha   90.00
_cell.angle_beta   90.00
_cell.angle_gamma   90.00
#
_symmetry.space_group_name_H-M   'P 1'
#
loop_
_entity.id
_entity.type
_entity.pdbx_description
1 polymer ?
#
loop_
_entity_poly.entity_id
_entity_poly.type
_entity_poly.pdbx_seq_one_letter_code
_entity_poly.pdbx_strand_id
1 'polypeptide(L)'
;TVFSNINNSINKAPSLVVLKPLFSDLKSAFGNIESNATPLKNKIPSVKWYGINNQYHNWITKFMVGDFGISYQDGRPVKSVLWDAIRWTVMLSLLSILLSYLIAIPIGVNSAQNKGSKGDQITTTFLFILYSLPSFWVATLLIMFFGGGDFFDWFPSYGVGEVTDSMNFIEIVGVRLKYLFLPLVCY
;
A
#
# COMPACT_ATOMS: atom_id res chain seq x y z
N THR A 1 38.11 -23.07 15.09
CA THR A 1 38.53 -24.05 14.06
C THR A 1 38.97 -23.39 12.75
N VAL A 2 38.24 -22.37 12.22
CA VAL A 2 38.62 -21.72 10.95
C VAL A 2 39.95 -20.95 11.09
N PHE A 3 40.09 -20.14 12.14
CA PHE A 3 41.33 -19.37 12.39
C PHE A 3 42.54 -20.23 12.64
N SER A 4 42.40 -21.42 13.27
CA SER A 4 43.51 -22.37 13.45
C SER A 4 43.98 -22.96 12.13
N ASN A 5 43.05 -23.25 11.23
CA ASN A 5 43.39 -23.80 9.91
C ASN A 5 44.09 -22.76 9.03
N ILE A 6 43.64 -21.51 9.05
CA ILE A 6 44.26 -20.39 8.31
C ILE A 6 45.67 -20.13 8.85
N ASN A 7 45.86 -20.10 10.19
CA ASN A 7 47.17 -19.90 10.80
C ASN A 7 48.16 -21.02 10.45
N ASN A 8 47.70 -22.28 10.41
CA ASN A 8 48.50 -23.41 9.97
C ASN A 8 48.90 -23.32 8.49
N SER A 9 48.00 -22.80 7.65
CA SER A 9 48.30 -22.59 6.23
C SER A 9 49.31 -21.46 6.00
N ILE A 10 49.23 -20.35 6.76
CA ILE A 10 50.20 -19.26 6.73
C ILE A 10 51.59 -19.73 7.18
N ASN A 11 51.67 -20.58 8.21
CA ASN A 11 52.94 -21.09 8.72
C ASN A 11 53.65 -22.08 7.76
N LYS A 12 52.88 -22.75 6.88
CA LYS A 12 53.44 -23.70 5.88
C LYS A 12 53.93 -23.04 4.60
N ALA A 13 53.56 -21.77 4.34
CA ALA A 13 53.91 -21.06 3.12
C ALA A 13 54.79 -19.83 3.46
N PRO A 14 56.11 -19.88 3.23
CA PRO A 14 57.02 -18.75 3.55
C PRO A 14 56.63 -17.42 2.93
N SER A 15 56.01 -17.45 1.77
CA SER A 15 55.49 -16.24 1.09
C SER A 15 54.35 -15.56 1.80
N LEU A 16 53.65 -16.25 2.71
CA LEU A 16 52.48 -15.74 3.46
C LEU A 16 52.85 -15.25 4.86
N VAL A 17 54.13 -15.39 5.30
CA VAL A 17 54.60 -14.98 6.64
C VAL A 17 54.39 -13.47 6.86
N VAL A 18 54.44 -12.66 5.78
CA VAL A 18 54.18 -11.22 5.82
C VAL A 18 52.74 -10.89 6.25
N LEU A 19 51.79 -11.79 6.05
CA LEU A 19 50.37 -11.60 6.43
C LEU A 19 50.11 -11.97 7.90
N LYS A 20 51.07 -12.59 8.58
CA LYS A 20 50.91 -13.04 9.97
C LYS A 20 50.54 -11.97 10.98
N PRO A 21 51.15 -10.75 10.99
CA PRO A 21 50.75 -9.68 11.89
C PRO A 21 49.32 -9.19 11.58
N LEU A 22 48.98 -9.00 10.31
CA LEU A 22 47.63 -8.58 9.91
C LEU A 22 46.56 -9.59 10.35
N PHE A 23 46.88 -10.90 10.27
CA PHE A 23 45.97 -11.95 10.74
C PHE A 23 45.81 -11.98 12.28
N SER A 24 46.89 -11.69 13.03
CA SER A 24 46.80 -11.56 14.49
C SER A 24 45.94 -10.37 14.93
N ASP A 25 46.08 -9.24 14.24
CA ASP A 25 45.29 -8.04 14.50
C ASP A 25 43.78 -8.24 14.19
N LEU A 26 43.51 -8.90 13.06
CA LEU A 26 42.16 -9.33 12.70
C LEU A 26 41.56 -10.26 13.76
N LYS A 27 42.30 -11.27 14.20
CA LYS A 27 41.85 -12.19 15.24
C LYS A 27 41.56 -11.51 16.57
N SER A 28 42.41 -10.55 16.99
CA SER A 28 42.21 -9.78 18.21
C SER A 28 40.99 -8.86 18.09
N ALA A 29 40.76 -8.21 16.94
CA ALA A 29 39.60 -7.38 16.67
C ALA A 29 38.29 -8.20 16.72
N PHE A 30 38.28 -9.40 16.11
CA PHE A 30 37.12 -10.32 16.19
C PHE A 30 36.86 -10.79 17.64
N GLY A 31 37.91 -11.14 18.39
CA GLY A 31 37.78 -11.50 19.80
C GLY A 31 37.18 -10.38 20.67
N ASN A 32 37.57 -9.14 20.39
CA ASN A 32 37.02 -7.97 21.07
C ASN A 32 35.55 -7.75 20.69
N ILE A 33 35.16 -7.96 19.43
CA ILE A 33 33.77 -7.89 18.99
C ILE A 33 32.93 -8.97 19.66
N GLU A 34 33.43 -10.21 19.69
CA GLU A 34 32.72 -11.35 20.28
C GLU A 34 32.56 -11.19 21.81
N SER A 35 33.58 -10.72 22.51
CA SER A 35 33.53 -10.49 23.96
C SER A 35 32.57 -9.32 24.36
N ASN A 36 32.42 -8.34 23.49
CA ASN A 36 31.49 -7.21 23.67
C ASN A 36 30.07 -7.49 23.14
N ALA A 37 29.89 -8.57 22.39
CA ALA A 37 28.58 -8.98 21.88
C ALA A 37 27.79 -9.71 22.97
N THR A 38 27.05 -8.96 23.77
CA THR A 38 26.06 -9.54 24.70
C THR A 38 24.81 -9.95 23.91
N PRO A 39 24.40 -11.24 23.94
CA PRO A 39 23.25 -11.71 23.18
C PRO A 39 21.92 -11.02 23.52
N LEU A 40 21.79 -10.49 24.74
CA LEU A 40 20.66 -9.66 25.15
C LEU A 40 20.67 -8.26 24.52
N LYS A 41 21.83 -7.64 24.37
CA LYS A 41 21.97 -6.30 23.79
C LYS A 41 21.61 -6.28 22.30
N ASN A 42 21.82 -7.39 21.59
CA ASN A 42 21.45 -7.52 20.18
C ASN A 42 19.94 -7.78 19.97
N LYS A 43 19.22 -8.17 21.02
CA LYS A 43 17.75 -8.41 20.98
C LYS A 43 16.95 -7.20 21.44
N ILE A 44 17.55 -6.26 22.11
CA ILE A 44 16.88 -5.03 22.58
C ILE A 44 17.21 -3.91 21.60
N PRO A 45 16.21 -3.31 20.92
CA PRO A 45 16.48 -2.16 20.05
C PRO A 45 17.08 -1.03 20.87
N SER A 46 18.34 -0.67 20.57
CA SER A 46 19.00 0.46 21.24
C SER A 46 18.57 1.75 20.58
N VAL A 47 17.86 2.60 21.32
CA VAL A 47 17.54 3.95 20.87
C VAL A 47 18.78 4.82 21.08
N LYS A 48 19.49 5.13 19.99
CA LYS A 48 20.59 6.09 20.01
C LYS A 48 20.10 7.45 19.55
N TRP A 49 20.21 8.43 20.41
CA TRP A 49 19.95 9.81 20.03
C TRP A 49 21.16 10.41 19.31
N TYR A 50 20.99 10.75 18.04
CA TYR A 50 22.04 11.30 17.18
C TYR A 50 22.02 12.86 17.12
N GLY A 51 21.35 13.51 18.07
CA GLY A 51 21.19 14.97 18.07
C GLY A 51 20.06 15.46 17.14
N ILE A 52 19.93 16.80 17.06
CA ILE A 52 18.85 17.43 16.27
C ILE A 52 19.06 17.29 14.76
N ASN A 53 20.31 17.14 14.28
CA ASN A 53 20.66 17.02 12.86
C ASN A 53 20.71 15.56 12.36
N ASN A 54 19.97 14.65 12.99
CA ASN A 54 19.88 13.28 12.50
C ASN A 54 18.95 13.15 11.30
N GLN A 55 19.10 12.04 10.57
CA GLN A 55 18.31 11.76 9.35
C GLN A 55 16.81 11.76 9.62
N TYR A 56 16.37 11.23 10.77
CA TYR A 56 14.97 11.21 11.16
C TYR A 56 14.41 12.62 11.37
N HIS A 57 15.15 13.49 12.09
CA HIS A 57 14.72 14.85 12.35
C HIS A 57 14.62 15.67 11.05
N ASN A 58 15.60 15.52 10.15
CA ASN A 58 15.57 16.15 8.83
C ASN A 58 14.41 15.64 7.99
N TRP A 59 14.08 14.37 8.08
CA TRP A 59 12.95 13.77 7.37
C TRP A 59 11.62 14.30 7.92
N ILE A 60 11.42 14.26 9.27
CA ILE A 60 10.17 14.69 9.87
C ILE A 60 9.91 16.19 9.68
N THR A 61 10.95 17.03 9.74
CA THR A 61 10.80 18.47 9.48
C THR A 61 10.41 18.76 8.04
N LYS A 62 10.98 18.07 7.07
CA LYS A 62 10.55 18.14 5.66
C LYS A 62 9.12 17.67 5.48
N PHE A 63 8.76 16.54 6.11
CA PHE A 63 7.40 16.01 6.07
C PHE A 63 6.38 17.02 6.64
N MET A 64 6.69 17.69 7.76
CA MET A 64 5.81 18.69 8.38
C MET A 64 5.56 19.92 7.51
N VAL A 65 6.51 20.31 6.65
CA VAL A 65 6.34 21.42 5.69
C VAL A 65 5.77 20.95 4.34
N GLY A 66 5.40 19.66 4.22
CA GLY A 66 4.81 19.10 3.00
C GLY A 66 5.82 18.76 1.91
N ASP A 67 7.11 18.65 2.26
CA ASP A 67 8.16 18.13 1.36
C ASP A 67 8.31 16.61 1.59
N PHE A 68 7.63 15.84 0.73
CA PHE A 68 7.64 14.37 0.76
C PHE A 68 8.75 13.76 -0.10
N GLY A 69 9.59 14.58 -0.73
CA GLY A 69 10.67 14.13 -1.61
C GLY A 69 10.19 13.66 -2.98
N ILE A 70 11.00 12.81 -3.59
CA ILE A 70 10.79 12.27 -4.94
C ILE A 70 10.46 10.79 -4.85
N SER A 71 9.46 10.35 -5.62
CA SER A 71 9.09 8.93 -5.77
C SER A 71 10.21 8.18 -6.48
N TYR A 72 10.69 7.10 -5.88
CA TYR A 72 11.69 6.23 -6.51
C TYR A 72 11.14 5.44 -7.70
N GLN A 73 9.82 5.23 -7.74
CA GLN A 73 9.17 4.49 -8.81
C GLN A 73 8.95 5.35 -10.06
N ASP A 74 8.47 6.57 -9.87
CA ASP A 74 8.02 7.44 -10.98
C ASP A 74 8.99 8.58 -11.30
N GLY A 75 9.99 8.83 -10.43
CA GLY A 75 10.90 9.98 -10.54
C GLY A 75 10.23 11.35 -10.37
N ARG A 76 8.94 11.39 -10.00
CA ARG A 76 8.15 12.60 -9.80
C ARG A 76 8.09 13.01 -8.31
N PRO A 77 7.87 14.31 -8.01
CA PRO A 77 7.62 14.72 -6.62
C PRO A 77 6.45 13.93 -6.03
N VAL A 78 6.65 13.35 -4.84
CA VAL A 78 5.60 12.57 -4.14
C VAL A 78 4.32 13.37 -3.95
N LYS A 79 4.44 14.69 -3.72
CA LYS A 79 3.30 15.60 -3.60
C LYS A 79 2.38 15.58 -4.83
N SER A 80 2.93 15.52 -6.04
CA SER A 80 2.11 15.46 -7.27
C SER A 80 1.42 14.11 -7.41
N VAL A 81 2.14 13.01 -7.10
CA VAL A 81 1.58 11.66 -7.12
C VAL A 81 0.42 11.52 -6.11
N LEU A 82 0.62 12.04 -4.89
CA LEU A 82 -0.42 12.07 -3.86
C LEU A 82 -1.64 12.90 -4.29
N TRP A 83 -1.41 14.07 -4.89
CA TRP A 83 -2.51 14.93 -5.34
C TRP A 83 -3.35 14.26 -6.43
N ASP A 84 -2.70 13.60 -7.38
CA ASP A 84 -3.38 12.84 -8.42
C ASP A 84 -4.22 11.70 -7.83
N ALA A 85 -3.66 10.95 -6.88
CA ALA A 85 -4.36 9.84 -6.22
C ALA A 85 -5.53 10.33 -5.34
N ILE A 86 -5.30 11.36 -4.51
CA ILE A 86 -6.32 11.93 -3.60
C ILE A 86 -7.52 12.44 -4.39
N ARG A 87 -7.30 13.13 -5.49
CA ARG A 87 -8.39 13.67 -6.32
C ARG A 87 -9.34 12.57 -6.78
N TRP A 88 -8.82 11.44 -7.27
CA TRP A 88 -9.63 10.31 -7.69
C TRP A 88 -10.32 9.62 -6.52
N THR A 89 -9.62 9.43 -5.41
CA THR A 89 -10.18 8.81 -4.20
C THR A 89 -11.31 9.65 -3.60
N VAL A 90 -11.12 10.96 -3.48
CA VAL A 90 -12.14 11.88 -2.96
C VAL A 90 -13.36 11.91 -3.88
N MET A 91 -13.15 12.00 -5.19
CA MET A 91 -14.24 11.99 -6.17
C MET A 91 -15.06 10.69 -6.08
N LEU A 92 -14.39 9.53 -6.06
CA LEU A 92 -15.06 8.23 -5.94
C LEU A 92 -15.82 8.13 -4.61
N SER A 93 -15.20 8.50 -3.50
CA SER A 93 -15.82 8.43 -2.17
C SER A 93 -17.05 9.34 -2.06
N LEU A 94 -16.96 10.59 -2.53
CA LEU A 94 -18.09 11.51 -2.52
C LEU A 94 -19.24 10.98 -3.37
N LEU A 95 -18.94 10.47 -4.56
CA LEU A 95 -19.97 9.92 -5.46
C LEU A 95 -20.62 8.67 -4.87
N SER A 96 -19.83 7.78 -4.23
CA SER A 96 -20.34 6.58 -3.55
C SER A 96 -21.23 6.93 -2.37
N ILE A 97 -20.83 7.90 -1.54
CA ILE A 97 -21.64 8.38 -0.41
C ILE A 97 -22.96 8.97 -0.91
N LEU A 98 -22.90 9.84 -1.92
CA LEU A 98 -24.10 10.45 -2.49
C LEU A 98 -25.07 9.40 -3.02
N LEU A 99 -24.56 8.42 -3.78
CA LEU A 99 -25.36 7.32 -4.34
C LEU A 99 -25.95 6.46 -3.24
N SER A 100 -25.15 6.13 -2.22
CA SER A 100 -25.60 5.33 -1.06
C SER A 100 -26.77 6.02 -0.33
N TYR A 101 -26.66 7.32 -0.04
CA TYR A 101 -27.74 8.06 0.61
C TYR A 101 -28.97 8.19 -0.29
N LEU A 102 -28.79 8.40 -1.59
CA LEU A 102 -29.88 8.49 -2.54
C LEU A 102 -30.72 7.20 -2.58
N ILE A 103 -30.08 6.04 -2.40
CA ILE A 103 -30.74 4.74 -2.37
C ILE A 103 -31.24 4.39 -0.96
N ALA A 104 -30.40 4.57 0.06
CA ALA A 104 -30.68 4.15 1.42
C ALA A 104 -31.84 4.92 2.07
N ILE A 105 -31.94 6.24 1.82
CA ILE A 105 -33.01 7.07 2.42
C ILE A 105 -34.40 6.62 1.97
N PRO A 106 -34.70 6.48 0.66
CA PRO A 106 -36.02 6.02 0.22
C PRO A 106 -36.34 4.62 0.72
N ILE A 107 -35.37 3.69 0.69
CA ILE A 107 -35.57 2.33 1.20
C ILE A 107 -35.85 2.36 2.70
N GLY A 108 -35.07 3.12 3.48
CA GLY A 108 -35.28 3.23 4.93
C GLY A 108 -36.62 3.85 5.30
N VAL A 109 -37.05 4.91 4.61
CA VAL A 109 -38.37 5.53 4.84
C VAL A 109 -39.48 4.55 4.50
N ASN A 110 -39.40 3.83 3.38
CA ASN A 110 -40.41 2.85 2.99
C ASN A 110 -40.49 1.69 3.99
N SER A 111 -39.35 1.16 4.45
CA SER A 111 -39.29 0.14 5.50
C SER A 111 -39.89 0.63 6.81
N ALA A 112 -39.62 1.87 7.21
CA ALA A 112 -40.16 2.44 8.44
C ALA A 112 -41.70 2.60 8.38
N GLN A 113 -42.23 3.04 7.23
CA GLN A 113 -43.69 3.20 7.04
C GLN A 113 -44.44 1.86 6.97
N ASN A 114 -43.80 0.82 6.43
CA ASN A 114 -44.42 -0.48 6.21
C ASN A 114 -43.81 -1.55 7.12
N LYS A 115 -43.40 -1.19 8.32
CA LYS A 115 -42.72 -2.06 9.29
C LYS A 115 -43.47 -3.38 9.53
N GLY A 116 -42.77 -4.51 9.40
CA GLY A 116 -43.32 -5.85 9.57
C GLY A 116 -44.12 -6.38 8.37
N SER A 117 -44.27 -5.60 7.29
CA SER A 117 -44.86 -6.08 6.05
C SER A 117 -43.97 -7.10 5.35
N LYS A 118 -44.53 -7.88 4.42
CA LYS A 118 -43.75 -8.81 3.59
C LYS A 118 -42.66 -8.08 2.77
N GLY A 119 -42.97 -6.87 2.29
CA GLY A 119 -41.99 -6.05 1.57
C GLY A 119 -40.82 -5.63 2.44
N ASP A 120 -41.08 -5.18 3.66
CA ASP A 120 -40.05 -4.82 4.63
C ASP A 120 -39.16 -6.03 5.00
N GLN A 121 -39.77 -7.19 5.23
CA GLN A 121 -39.01 -8.43 5.54
C GLN A 121 -38.10 -8.84 4.37
N ILE A 122 -38.60 -8.79 3.13
CA ILE A 122 -37.82 -9.14 1.95
C ILE A 122 -36.65 -8.13 1.78
N THR A 123 -36.92 -6.85 1.86
CA THR A 123 -35.91 -5.79 1.75
C THR A 123 -34.82 -5.96 2.81
N THR A 124 -35.22 -6.13 4.06
CA THR A 124 -34.30 -6.33 5.18
C THR A 124 -33.45 -7.58 4.98
N THR A 125 -34.07 -8.71 4.61
CA THR A 125 -33.32 -9.95 4.35
C THR A 125 -32.31 -9.78 3.21
N PHE A 126 -32.74 -9.13 2.12
CA PHE A 126 -31.86 -8.87 1.00
C PHE A 126 -30.67 -7.97 1.37
N LEU A 127 -30.90 -6.91 2.12
CA LEU A 127 -29.84 -6.04 2.62
C LEU A 127 -28.88 -6.79 3.56
N PHE A 128 -29.38 -7.68 4.41
CA PHE A 128 -28.54 -8.53 5.25
C PHE A 128 -27.64 -9.46 4.44
N ILE A 129 -28.17 -10.06 3.37
CA ILE A 129 -27.38 -10.90 2.46
C ILE A 129 -26.27 -10.08 1.82
N LEU A 130 -26.60 -8.90 1.26
CA LEU A 130 -25.60 -8.00 0.65
C LEU A 130 -24.53 -7.56 1.65
N TYR A 131 -24.93 -7.19 2.85
CA TYR A 131 -24.01 -6.77 3.91
C TYR A 131 -23.07 -7.90 4.38
N SER A 132 -23.51 -9.16 4.29
CA SER A 132 -22.73 -10.33 4.68
C SER A 132 -21.62 -10.67 3.67
N LEU A 133 -21.71 -10.15 2.45
CA LEU A 133 -20.74 -10.44 1.39
C LEU A 133 -19.48 -9.58 1.58
N PRO A 134 -18.29 -10.17 1.58
CA PRO A 134 -17.03 -9.39 1.59
C PRO A 134 -16.92 -8.55 0.32
N SER A 135 -16.60 -7.26 0.47
CA SER A 135 -16.52 -6.32 -0.66
C SER A 135 -15.53 -6.76 -1.75
N PHE A 136 -14.38 -7.35 -1.36
CA PHE A 136 -13.41 -7.86 -2.32
C PHE A 136 -13.99 -9.02 -3.17
N TRP A 137 -14.85 -9.85 -2.59
CA TRP A 137 -15.50 -10.95 -3.31
C TRP A 137 -16.50 -10.42 -4.33
N VAL A 138 -17.33 -9.45 -3.93
CA VAL A 138 -18.26 -8.75 -4.82
C VAL A 138 -17.49 -8.08 -5.96
N ALA A 139 -16.39 -7.37 -5.66
CA ALA A 139 -15.54 -6.74 -6.67
C ALA A 139 -14.98 -7.76 -7.68
N THR A 140 -14.50 -8.90 -7.19
CA THR A 140 -13.97 -9.96 -8.05
C THR A 140 -15.05 -10.51 -8.99
N LEU A 141 -16.25 -10.77 -8.48
CA LEU A 141 -17.37 -11.22 -9.30
C LEU A 141 -17.76 -10.18 -10.36
N LEU A 142 -17.86 -8.91 -9.96
CA LEU A 142 -18.21 -7.84 -10.90
C LEU A 142 -17.16 -7.71 -12.02
N ILE A 143 -15.87 -7.78 -11.70
CA ILE A 143 -14.81 -7.75 -12.70
C ILE A 143 -14.89 -8.99 -13.60
N MET A 144 -15.06 -10.18 -13.03
CA MET A 144 -15.14 -11.43 -13.77
C MET A 144 -16.33 -11.43 -14.75
N PHE A 145 -17.50 -10.98 -14.31
CA PHE A 145 -18.68 -11.00 -15.15
C PHE A 145 -18.76 -9.83 -16.13
N PHE A 146 -18.32 -8.63 -15.73
CA PHE A 146 -18.56 -7.41 -16.48
C PHE A 146 -17.30 -6.67 -16.97
N GLY A 147 -16.11 -7.03 -16.51
CA GLY A 147 -14.88 -6.31 -16.83
C GLY A 147 -13.72 -7.15 -17.34
N GLY A 148 -13.86 -8.47 -17.40
CA GLY A 148 -12.76 -9.38 -17.72
C GLY A 148 -12.71 -9.92 -19.15
N GLY A 149 -13.70 -9.63 -19.97
CA GLY A 149 -13.81 -10.19 -21.33
C GLY A 149 -14.30 -11.63 -21.40
N ASP A 150 -14.39 -12.36 -20.28
CA ASP A 150 -14.82 -13.76 -20.25
C ASP A 150 -16.33 -13.93 -20.44
N PHE A 151 -17.13 -12.95 -19.99
CA PHE A 151 -18.59 -13.00 -20.11
C PHE A 151 -19.16 -11.78 -20.84
N PHE A 152 -19.36 -10.65 -20.16
CA PHE A 152 -20.08 -9.53 -20.76
C PHE A 152 -19.20 -8.37 -21.22
N ASP A 153 -17.99 -8.18 -20.70
CA ASP A 153 -17.03 -7.13 -21.05
C ASP A 153 -17.66 -5.73 -21.31
N TRP A 154 -18.59 -5.31 -20.43
CA TRP A 154 -19.29 -4.02 -20.56
C TRP A 154 -18.51 -2.85 -20.01
N PHE A 155 -17.68 -3.10 -18.99
CA PHE A 155 -16.94 -2.09 -18.27
C PHE A 155 -15.45 -2.41 -18.22
N PRO A 156 -14.58 -1.41 -18.29
CA PRO A 156 -13.15 -1.63 -18.13
C PRO A 156 -12.83 -2.05 -16.68
N SER A 157 -11.92 -3.03 -16.55
CA SER A 157 -11.52 -3.61 -15.27
C SER A 157 -10.48 -2.76 -14.51
N TYR A 158 -9.81 -1.81 -15.18
CA TYR A 158 -8.77 -0.96 -14.57
C TYR A 158 -8.64 0.39 -15.29
N GLY A 159 -7.99 1.34 -14.60
CA GLY A 159 -7.70 2.67 -15.14
C GLY A 159 -8.80 3.70 -14.84
N VAL A 160 -8.66 4.86 -15.43
CA VAL A 160 -9.58 6.00 -15.27
C VAL A 160 -10.12 6.54 -16.60
N GLY A 161 -9.79 5.85 -17.70
CA GLY A 161 -10.11 6.26 -19.07
C GLY A 161 -9.15 7.31 -19.63
N GLU A 162 -8.81 7.19 -20.88
CA GLU A 162 -8.04 8.18 -21.60
C GLU A 162 -8.96 9.28 -22.11
N VAL A 163 -8.58 10.52 -21.87
CA VAL A 163 -9.29 11.72 -22.34
C VAL A 163 -8.39 12.43 -23.32
N THR A 164 -8.90 12.61 -24.54
CA THR A 164 -8.21 13.36 -25.60
C THR A 164 -8.74 14.79 -25.63
N ASP A 165 -7.89 15.76 -25.95
CA ASP A 165 -8.26 17.19 -26.02
C ASP A 165 -9.40 17.51 -27.01
N SER A 166 -9.69 16.59 -27.93
CA SER A 166 -10.79 16.72 -28.91
C SER A 166 -12.16 16.30 -28.34
N MET A 167 -12.23 15.70 -27.15
CA MET A 167 -13.49 15.20 -26.57
C MET A 167 -14.34 16.30 -25.99
N ASN A 168 -15.64 16.25 -26.26
CA ASN A 168 -16.63 17.11 -25.61
C ASN A 168 -16.81 16.73 -24.13
N PHE A 169 -17.26 17.68 -23.30
CA PHE A 169 -17.52 17.46 -21.87
C PHE A 169 -18.40 16.23 -21.59
N ILE A 170 -19.45 16.01 -22.41
CA ILE A 170 -20.37 14.87 -22.27
C ILE A 170 -19.65 13.55 -22.53
N GLU A 171 -18.79 13.51 -23.52
CA GLU A 171 -17.98 12.32 -23.85
C GLU A 171 -16.99 12.00 -22.73
N ILE A 172 -16.33 13.02 -22.19
CA ILE A 172 -15.41 12.86 -21.04
C ILE A 172 -16.15 12.27 -19.84
N VAL A 173 -17.33 12.82 -19.52
CA VAL A 173 -18.16 12.30 -18.42
C VAL A 173 -18.60 10.87 -18.68
N GLY A 174 -19.00 10.56 -19.90
CA GLY A 174 -19.38 9.19 -20.29
C GLY A 174 -18.25 8.18 -20.14
N VAL A 175 -17.05 8.53 -20.60
CA VAL A 175 -15.84 7.70 -20.42
C VAL A 175 -15.54 7.50 -18.93
N ARG A 176 -15.53 8.58 -18.15
CA ARG A 176 -15.25 8.51 -16.70
C ARG A 176 -16.27 7.67 -15.94
N LEU A 177 -17.56 7.84 -16.23
CA LEU A 177 -18.63 7.05 -15.61
C LEU A 177 -18.50 5.57 -15.92
N LYS A 178 -18.11 5.21 -17.14
CA LYS A 178 -17.88 3.81 -17.52
C LYS A 178 -16.78 3.15 -16.68
N TYR A 179 -15.68 3.86 -16.41
CA TYR A 179 -14.58 3.37 -15.56
C TYR A 179 -14.90 3.38 -14.06
N LEU A 180 -15.75 4.31 -13.62
CA LEU A 180 -16.12 4.45 -12.21
C LEU A 180 -17.28 3.53 -11.81
N PHE A 181 -18.03 2.95 -12.75
CA PHE A 181 -19.25 2.22 -12.46
C PHE A 181 -18.99 1.00 -11.56
N LEU A 182 -18.06 0.11 -11.92
CA LEU A 182 -17.75 -1.08 -11.12
C LEU A 182 -17.25 -0.74 -9.71
N PRO A 183 -16.29 0.19 -9.53
CA PRO A 183 -15.90 0.63 -8.20
C PRO A 183 -17.05 1.25 -7.39
N LEU A 184 -17.93 2.03 -8.01
CA LEU A 184 -19.08 2.65 -7.34
C LEU A 184 -20.07 1.64 -6.80
N VAL A 185 -20.31 0.55 -7.53
CA VAL A 185 -21.22 -0.52 -7.09
C VAL A 185 -20.63 -1.34 -5.96
N CYS A 186 -19.27 -1.40 -5.85
CA CYS A 186 -18.59 -2.13 -4.78
C CYS A 186 -18.49 -1.34 -3.46
N TYR A 187 -18.51 -0.02 -3.53
CA TYR A 187 -18.35 0.87 -2.37
C TYR A 187 -19.66 1.08 -1.64
#